data_fe37c9c10b084e4dcd5f5a4a46e5fc8c
#
_entry.id   fe37c9c10b084e4dcd5f5a4a46e5fc8c
#
_cell.length_a   1.000
_cell.length_b   1.000
_cell.length_c   1.000
_cell.angle_alpha   90.00
_cell.angle_beta   90.00
_cell.angle_gamma   90.00
#
_symmetry.space_group_name_H-M   'P 1'
#
loop_
_entity.id
_entity.type
_entity.pdbx_description
1 polymer ?
#
loop_
_entity_poly.entity_id
_entity_poly.type
_entity_poly.pdbx_seq_one_letter_code
_entity_poly.pdbx_strand_id
1 'polypeptide(L)'
;MALRVAFQMDPIEGVDIDADSSFRLAEEAQARGHKLWVYTPDRLIWDNGRIMARARPMTLRRQRDDHVSFGEEALLDLADIDVVWLRQDPPFDMSYITTTHLLELIHPQTLVVNNPFWVRNHPEKLLVLQFPELTPPTMIARNLADIRDFKNRHGDIILKPLYGNGGAGVFRLDQADRNLASLHEMFTGFSREPLIVQKFLPAVSKGDKRVILVDGEPVGAINRVPAEGETRSNMHVGGRPEKVALTARDLEICAAIGPLLRERGQVFVGIDVIGEWLTEINLTSPTGIQELERFDGINVAARIWEEIEAKRREAP
;
A
#
# COMPACT_ATOMS: atom_id res chain seq x y z
N MET A 1 4.18 -27.66 -1.00
CA MET A 1 2.75 -27.98 -1.31
C MET A 1 2.25 -26.96 -2.32
N ALA A 2 1.54 -27.36 -3.37
CA ALA A 2 0.97 -26.40 -4.31
C ALA A 2 -0.29 -25.78 -3.68
N LEU A 3 -0.28 -24.45 -3.50
CA LEU A 3 -1.40 -23.70 -2.94
C LEU A 3 -2.41 -23.29 -4.03
N ARG A 4 -3.66 -23.12 -3.62
CA ARG A 4 -4.71 -22.44 -4.40
C ARG A 4 -4.73 -20.96 -3.98
N VAL A 5 -4.47 -20.08 -4.94
CA VAL A 5 -4.27 -18.65 -4.67
C VAL A 5 -5.22 -17.81 -5.52
N ALA A 6 -5.98 -16.93 -4.89
CA ALA A 6 -6.82 -15.98 -5.60
C ALA A 6 -6.29 -14.55 -5.39
N PHE A 7 -6.16 -13.80 -6.48
CA PHE A 7 -5.81 -12.39 -6.45
C PHE A 7 -7.07 -11.53 -6.61
N GLN A 8 -7.42 -10.77 -5.58
CA GLN A 8 -8.38 -9.69 -5.68
C GLN A 8 -7.63 -8.41 -6.03
N MET A 9 -7.77 -7.95 -7.25
CA MET A 9 -7.02 -6.80 -7.76
C MET A 9 -7.79 -6.12 -8.92
N ASP A 10 -7.32 -4.96 -9.32
CA ASP A 10 -7.78 -4.33 -10.55
C ASP A 10 -7.44 -5.18 -11.79
N PRO A 11 -8.05 -4.90 -12.96
CA PRO A 11 -7.87 -5.76 -14.13
C PRO A 11 -6.40 -5.98 -14.48
N ILE A 12 -5.93 -7.23 -14.34
CA ILE A 12 -4.54 -7.61 -14.58
C ILE A 12 -4.10 -7.39 -16.03
N GLU A 13 -5.05 -7.32 -16.96
CA GLU A 13 -4.80 -7.05 -18.37
C GLU A 13 -4.17 -5.66 -18.60
N GLY A 14 -4.41 -4.71 -17.68
CA GLY A 14 -3.94 -3.33 -17.78
C GLY A 14 -2.65 -3.02 -17.02
N VAL A 15 -2.04 -3.99 -16.34
CA VAL A 15 -0.86 -3.70 -15.50
C VAL A 15 0.42 -3.53 -16.33
N ASP A 16 1.32 -2.68 -15.86
CA ASP A 16 2.69 -2.65 -16.37
C ASP A 16 3.50 -3.80 -15.74
N ILE A 17 3.76 -4.83 -16.54
CA ILE A 17 4.46 -6.05 -16.09
C ILE A 17 5.87 -5.80 -15.54
N ASP A 18 6.47 -4.65 -15.84
CA ASP A 18 7.83 -4.29 -15.41
C ASP A 18 7.83 -3.44 -14.12
N ALA A 19 6.65 -2.99 -13.65
CA ALA A 19 6.51 -2.16 -12.46
C ALA A 19 5.50 -2.71 -11.44
N ASP A 20 4.47 -3.44 -11.89
CA ASP A 20 3.39 -3.90 -11.02
C ASP A 20 3.86 -4.99 -10.05
N SER A 21 3.62 -4.76 -8.76
CA SER A 21 4.01 -5.70 -7.70
C SER A 21 3.07 -6.90 -7.61
N SER A 22 1.79 -6.76 -7.96
CA SER A 22 0.82 -7.86 -7.94
C SER A 22 1.13 -8.87 -9.03
N PHE A 23 1.48 -8.38 -10.24
CA PHE A 23 1.97 -9.22 -11.32
C PHE A 23 3.22 -10.00 -10.91
N ARG A 24 4.21 -9.33 -10.30
CA ARG A 24 5.44 -9.99 -9.86
C ARG A 24 5.19 -11.05 -8.77
N LEU A 25 4.27 -10.79 -7.84
CA LEU A 25 3.86 -11.76 -6.82
C LEU A 25 3.16 -12.98 -7.45
N ALA A 26 2.30 -12.74 -8.43
CA ALA A 26 1.60 -13.82 -9.12
C ALA A 26 2.56 -14.65 -10.00
N GLU A 27 3.54 -14.02 -10.66
CA GLU A 27 4.60 -14.68 -11.43
C GLU A 27 5.42 -15.62 -10.53
N GLU A 28 5.82 -15.16 -9.34
CA GLU A 28 6.54 -15.98 -8.36
C GLU A 28 5.69 -17.15 -7.85
N ALA A 29 4.41 -16.91 -7.56
CA ALA A 29 3.48 -17.95 -7.16
C ALA A 29 3.36 -19.05 -8.23
N GLN A 30 3.24 -18.65 -9.48
CA GLN A 30 3.20 -19.59 -10.61
C GLN A 30 4.51 -20.39 -10.72
N ALA A 31 5.67 -19.74 -10.56
CA ALA A 31 6.97 -20.41 -10.60
C ALA A 31 7.13 -21.44 -9.46
N ARG A 32 6.46 -21.22 -8.32
CA ARG A 32 6.39 -22.18 -7.20
C ARG A 32 5.37 -23.31 -7.43
N GLY A 33 4.66 -23.30 -8.54
CA GLY A 33 3.67 -24.33 -8.90
C GLY A 33 2.31 -24.12 -8.22
N HIS A 34 2.02 -22.93 -7.69
CA HIS A 34 0.69 -22.61 -7.16
C HIS A 34 -0.33 -22.48 -8.29
N LYS A 35 -1.61 -22.76 -7.97
CA LYS A 35 -2.73 -22.55 -8.91
C LYS A 35 -3.33 -21.18 -8.67
N LEU A 36 -3.46 -20.39 -9.73
CA LEU A 36 -3.82 -18.98 -9.63
C LEU A 36 -5.20 -18.70 -10.20
N TRP A 37 -5.94 -17.85 -9.50
CA TRP A 37 -7.18 -17.23 -9.94
C TRP A 37 -7.09 -15.72 -9.75
N VAL A 38 -7.85 -14.99 -10.57
CA VAL A 38 -7.97 -13.53 -10.42
C VAL A 38 -9.45 -13.13 -10.51
N TYR A 39 -9.82 -12.14 -9.73
CA TYR A 39 -11.11 -11.47 -9.78
C TYR A 39 -10.99 -10.01 -9.35
N THR A 40 -11.89 -9.17 -9.85
CA THR A 40 -11.98 -7.76 -9.43
C THR A 40 -12.91 -7.62 -8.22
N PRO A 41 -12.76 -6.57 -7.40
CA PRO A 41 -13.56 -6.39 -6.17
C PRO A 41 -15.07 -6.43 -6.36
N ASP A 42 -15.58 -5.98 -7.51
CA ASP A 42 -17.02 -6.02 -7.87
C ASP A 42 -17.55 -7.44 -8.13
N ARG A 43 -16.66 -8.44 -8.22
CA ARG A 43 -16.99 -9.87 -8.40
C ARG A 43 -17.09 -10.64 -7.09
N LEU A 44 -16.79 -10.00 -5.95
CA LEU A 44 -16.91 -10.59 -4.62
C LEU A 44 -18.38 -10.68 -4.19
N ILE A 45 -18.78 -11.82 -3.66
CA ILE A 45 -20.18 -12.13 -3.33
C ILE A 45 -20.22 -12.72 -1.91
N TRP A 46 -21.12 -12.21 -1.08
CA TRP A 46 -21.58 -12.91 0.12
C TRP A 46 -22.99 -13.47 -0.15
N ASP A 47 -23.16 -14.76 0.04
CA ASP A 47 -24.45 -15.43 -0.09
C ASP A 47 -24.62 -16.49 1.00
N ASN A 48 -25.62 -16.29 1.87
CA ASN A 48 -26.00 -17.22 2.93
C ASN A 48 -24.83 -17.78 3.75
N GLY A 49 -23.91 -16.91 4.16
CA GLY A 49 -22.73 -17.27 5.00
C GLY A 49 -21.52 -17.75 4.21
N ARG A 50 -21.56 -17.78 2.88
CA ARG A 50 -20.43 -18.13 2.01
C ARG A 50 -19.85 -16.88 1.34
N ILE A 51 -18.54 -16.81 1.29
CA ILE A 51 -17.82 -15.80 0.51
C ILE A 51 -17.34 -16.42 -0.78
N MET A 52 -17.84 -15.91 -1.87
CA MET A 52 -17.56 -16.42 -3.21
C MET A 52 -17.06 -15.30 -4.13
N ALA A 53 -16.38 -15.65 -5.20
CA ALA A 53 -16.00 -14.73 -6.24
C ALA A 53 -16.23 -15.33 -7.63
N ARG A 54 -16.69 -14.51 -8.60
CA ARG A 54 -16.59 -14.88 -10.01
C ARG A 54 -15.17 -14.66 -10.46
N ALA A 55 -14.40 -15.73 -10.57
CA ALA A 55 -12.97 -15.71 -10.80
C ALA A 55 -12.58 -16.49 -12.05
N ARG A 56 -11.50 -16.07 -12.67
CA ARG A 56 -10.89 -16.77 -13.81
C ARG A 56 -9.57 -17.40 -13.38
N PRO A 57 -9.32 -18.70 -13.67
CA PRO A 57 -7.97 -19.23 -13.60
C PRO A 57 -7.05 -18.42 -14.51
N MET A 58 -5.84 -18.16 -14.06
CA MET A 58 -4.87 -17.39 -14.85
C MET A 58 -3.52 -18.08 -14.97
N THR A 59 -2.87 -17.85 -16.10
CA THR A 59 -1.47 -18.24 -16.36
C THR A 59 -0.74 -17.02 -16.89
N LEU A 60 0.45 -16.76 -16.34
CA LEU A 60 1.23 -15.56 -16.61
C LEU A 60 2.44 -15.88 -17.49
N ARG A 61 2.83 -14.90 -18.30
CA ARG A 61 4.09 -14.88 -19.04
C ARG A 61 4.63 -13.45 -19.11
N ARG A 62 5.93 -13.30 -19.07
CA ARG A 62 6.56 -11.96 -19.14
C ARG A 62 6.69 -11.51 -20.60
N GLN A 63 5.54 -11.18 -21.20
CA GLN A 63 5.44 -10.68 -22.56
C GLN A 63 4.45 -9.50 -22.57
N ARG A 64 4.92 -8.31 -22.98
CA ARG A 64 4.07 -7.10 -23.05
C ARG A 64 2.89 -7.34 -23.98
N ASP A 65 1.75 -6.79 -23.62
CA ASP A 65 0.45 -6.87 -24.35
C ASP A 65 -0.13 -8.31 -24.46
N ASP A 66 0.58 -9.32 -23.94
CA ASP A 66 0.16 -10.72 -23.93
C ASP A 66 0.68 -11.45 -22.69
N HIS A 67 0.55 -10.80 -21.52
CA HIS A 67 1.17 -11.27 -20.27
C HIS A 67 0.28 -12.21 -19.45
N VAL A 68 -0.98 -12.36 -19.80
CA VAL A 68 -1.94 -13.23 -19.09
C VAL A 68 -2.82 -14.02 -20.03
N SER A 69 -3.08 -15.27 -19.69
CA SER A 69 -4.12 -16.09 -20.31
C SER A 69 -5.09 -16.54 -19.25
N PHE A 70 -6.37 -16.56 -19.58
CA PHE A 70 -7.44 -16.95 -18.67
C PHE A 70 -8.09 -18.27 -19.06
N GLY A 71 -8.47 -19.04 -18.05
CA GLY A 71 -9.43 -20.11 -18.19
C GLY A 71 -10.87 -19.63 -18.13
N GLU A 72 -11.81 -20.57 -18.14
CA GLU A 72 -13.25 -20.29 -18.03
C GLU A 72 -13.57 -19.65 -16.65
N GLU A 73 -14.39 -18.59 -16.68
CA GLU A 73 -14.88 -17.95 -15.45
C GLU A 73 -15.80 -18.91 -14.70
N ALA A 74 -15.58 -19.04 -13.41
CA ALA A 74 -16.40 -19.86 -12.53
C ALA A 74 -16.70 -19.17 -11.22
N LEU A 75 -17.76 -19.59 -10.55
CA LEU A 75 -18.05 -19.18 -9.18
C LEU A 75 -17.16 -19.99 -8.24
N LEU A 76 -16.22 -19.31 -7.60
CA LEU A 76 -15.24 -19.89 -6.70
C LEU A 76 -15.66 -19.62 -5.24
N ASP A 77 -15.76 -20.67 -4.44
CA ASP A 77 -15.88 -20.50 -2.98
C ASP A 77 -14.50 -20.16 -2.41
N LEU A 78 -14.38 -19.00 -1.79
CA LEU A 78 -13.09 -18.54 -1.26
C LEU A 78 -12.68 -19.31 0.00
N ALA A 79 -13.57 -20.04 0.66
CA ALA A 79 -13.22 -20.96 1.74
C ALA A 79 -12.41 -22.18 1.25
N ASP A 80 -12.52 -22.51 -0.06
CA ASP A 80 -11.71 -23.57 -0.69
C ASP A 80 -10.34 -23.08 -1.16
N ILE A 81 -10.00 -21.80 -0.97
CA ILE A 81 -8.75 -21.18 -1.39
C ILE A 81 -7.80 -21.13 -0.20
N ASP A 82 -6.51 -21.38 -0.42
CA ASP A 82 -5.50 -21.32 0.62
C ASP A 82 -5.10 -19.90 0.94
N VAL A 83 -4.98 -19.03 -0.09
CA VAL A 83 -4.52 -17.64 0.05
C VAL A 83 -5.36 -16.73 -0.83
N VAL A 84 -5.89 -15.65 -0.27
CA VAL A 84 -6.45 -14.53 -1.03
C VAL A 84 -5.52 -13.33 -0.87
N TRP A 85 -4.98 -12.84 -1.99
CA TRP A 85 -4.29 -11.57 -2.05
C TRP A 85 -5.27 -10.42 -2.18
N LEU A 86 -5.31 -9.56 -1.15
CA LEU A 86 -6.04 -8.28 -1.17
C LEU A 86 -5.13 -7.22 -1.79
N ARG A 87 -5.21 -7.06 -3.11
CA ARG A 87 -4.33 -6.21 -3.92
C ARG A 87 -5.07 -5.19 -4.77
N GLN A 88 -6.37 -4.95 -4.48
CA GLN A 88 -7.09 -3.86 -5.13
C GLN A 88 -6.43 -2.53 -4.81
N ASP A 89 -6.38 -1.65 -5.80
CA ASP A 89 -5.85 -0.31 -5.64
C ASP A 89 -6.86 0.61 -4.92
N PRO A 90 -6.41 1.71 -4.30
CA PRO A 90 -7.29 2.77 -3.83
C PRO A 90 -8.24 3.26 -4.94
N PRO A 91 -9.38 3.87 -4.61
CA PRO A 91 -9.62 4.65 -3.40
C PRO A 91 -9.96 3.82 -2.16
N PHE A 92 -9.46 4.26 -1.00
CA PHE A 92 -9.81 3.70 0.29
C PHE A 92 -11.14 4.31 0.77
N ASP A 93 -12.23 3.77 0.26
CA ASP A 93 -13.61 4.22 0.48
C ASP A 93 -14.48 3.14 1.10
N MET A 94 -15.79 3.37 1.18
CA MET A 94 -16.72 2.38 1.74
C MET A 94 -16.80 1.09 0.92
N SER A 95 -16.53 1.13 -0.38
CA SER A 95 -16.44 -0.08 -1.21
C SER A 95 -15.23 -0.92 -0.79
N TYR A 96 -14.07 -0.28 -0.64
CA TYR A 96 -12.86 -0.94 -0.14
C TYR A 96 -13.09 -1.53 1.26
N ILE A 97 -13.65 -0.74 2.18
CA ILE A 97 -13.95 -1.18 3.56
C ILE A 97 -14.92 -2.37 3.57
N THR A 98 -15.98 -2.33 2.73
CA THR A 98 -16.93 -3.44 2.60
C THR A 98 -16.24 -4.73 2.15
N THR A 99 -15.38 -4.64 1.15
CA THR A 99 -14.57 -5.78 0.69
C THR A 99 -13.75 -6.41 1.82
N THR A 100 -13.10 -5.59 2.63
CA THR A 100 -12.32 -6.10 3.77
C THR A 100 -13.19 -6.78 4.82
N HIS A 101 -14.41 -6.29 5.07
CA HIS A 101 -15.35 -6.96 5.97
C HIS A 101 -15.78 -8.33 5.45
N LEU A 102 -16.02 -8.46 4.14
CA LEU A 102 -16.38 -9.73 3.55
C LEU A 102 -15.22 -10.74 3.62
N LEU A 103 -14.01 -10.32 3.26
CA LEU A 103 -12.82 -11.17 3.31
C LEU A 103 -12.42 -11.57 4.73
N GLU A 104 -12.72 -10.75 5.74
CA GLU A 104 -12.47 -11.11 7.14
C GLU A 104 -13.25 -12.35 7.57
N LEU A 105 -14.44 -12.60 7.01
CA LEU A 105 -15.28 -13.74 7.38
C LEU A 105 -14.65 -15.11 7.03
N ILE A 106 -13.69 -15.14 6.15
CA ILE A 106 -12.96 -16.37 5.78
C ILE A 106 -11.55 -16.42 6.38
N HIS A 107 -11.05 -15.30 6.93
CA HIS A 107 -9.74 -15.22 7.55
C HIS A 107 -9.80 -15.69 9.02
N PRO A 108 -8.83 -16.47 9.55
CA PRO A 108 -7.59 -16.93 8.92
C PRO A 108 -7.69 -18.29 8.22
N GLN A 109 -8.85 -18.93 8.17
CA GLN A 109 -9.04 -20.25 7.56
C GLN A 109 -8.57 -20.23 6.08
N THR A 110 -9.00 -19.24 5.31
CA THR A 110 -8.31 -18.77 4.11
C THR A 110 -7.40 -17.62 4.51
N LEU A 111 -6.11 -17.73 4.26
CA LEU A 111 -5.17 -16.66 4.60
C LEU A 111 -5.38 -15.46 3.66
N VAL A 112 -5.99 -14.40 4.15
CA VAL A 112 -6.10 -13.13 3.40
C VAL A 112 -4.87 -12.27 3.71
N VAL A 113 -4.16 -11.80 2.71
CA VAL A 113 -2.93 -11.01 2.81
C VAL A 113 -3.12 -9.63 2.17
N ASN A 114 -2.93 -8.54 2.88
CA ASN A 114 -2.70 -8.42 4.31
C ASN A 114 -3.99 -8.70 5.10
N ASN A 115 -3.88 -8.90 6.42
CA ASN A 115 -5.04 -9.16 7.26
C ASN A 115 -6.12 -8.07 7.09
N PRO A 116 -7.33 -8.41 6.63
CA PRO A 116 -8.33 -7.43 6.19
C PRO A 116 -8.89 -6.58 7.33
N PHE A 117 -8.99 -7.13 8.56
CA PHE A 117 -9.40 -6.35 9.73
C PHE A 117 -8.44 -5.18 9.97
N TRP A 118 -7.14 -5.43 9.94
CA TRP A 118 -6.15 -4.40 10.22
C TRP A 118 -5.90 -3.47 9.04
N VAL A 119 -6.07 -3.93 7.80
CA VAL A 119 -6.01 -3.06 6.61
C VAL A 119 -7.03 -1.93 6.73
N ARG A 120 -8.30 -2.23 7.06
CA ARG A 120 -9.32 -1.17 7.17
C ARG A 120 -9.18 -0.33 8.44
N ASN A 121 -8.71 -0.91 9.57
CA ASN A 121 -8.59 -0.18 10.85
C ASN A 121 -7.29 0.63 10.96
N HIS A 122 -6.36 0.48 10.02
CA HIS A 122 -5.09 1.18 9.98
C HIS A 122 -4.86 1.86 8.62
N PRO A 123 -5.68 2.84 8.23
CA PRO A 123 -5.39 3.61 7.02
C PRO A 123 -3.98 4.19 7.06
N GLU A 124 -3.31 4.20 5.91
CA GLU A 124 -1.88 4.44 5.73
C GLU A 124 -1.32 5.68 6.45
N LYS A 125 -2.11 6.77 6.46
CA LYS A 125 -1.74 8.04 7.10
C LYS A 125 -2.19 8.16 8.55
N LEU A 126 -3.00 7.22 9.04
CA LEU A 126 -3.46 7.19 10.44
C LEU A 126 -2.61 6.25 11.30
N LEU A 127 -2.15 5.13 10.74
CA LEU A 127 -1.32 4.19 11.51
C LEU A 127 -0.03 4.84 12.02
N VAL A 128 0.59 5.72 11.24
CA VAL A 128 1.81 6.44 11.64
C VAL A 128 1.62 7.28 12.91
N LEU A 129 0.40 7.70 13.24
CA LEU A 129 0.11 8.50 14.44
C LEU A 129 0.28 7.70 15.74
N GLN A 130 0.40 6.38 15.67
CA GLN A 130 0.74 5.54 16.83
C GLN A 130 2.23 5.63 17.19
N PHE A 131 3.05 6.28 16.34
CA PHE A 131 4.49 6.46 16.49
C PHE A 131 4.86 7.95 16.37
N PRO A 132 4.35 8.81 17.27
CA PRO A 132 4.53 10.27 17.15
C PRO A 132 6.00 10.71 17.19
N GLU A 133 6.89 9.94 17.83
CA GLU A 133 8.33 10.19 17.89
C GLU A 133 9.05 9.88 16.56
N LEU A 134 8.42 9.11 15.68
CA LEU A 134 8.98 8.77 14.37
C LEU A 134 8.42 9.65 13.26
N THR A 135 7.30 10.37 13.52
CA THR A 135 6.60 11.18 12.51
C THR A 135 6.97 12.67 12.63
N PRO A 136 6.99 13.43 11.53
CA PRO A 136 7.15 14.88 11.64
C PRO A 136 5.94 15.48 12.33
N PRO A 137 6.01 16.74 12.83
CA PRO A 137 4.86 17.43 13.36
C PRO A 137 3.66 17.31 12.42
N THR A 138 2.59 16.69 12.90
CA THR A 138 1.41 16.32 12.12
C THR A 138 0.15 16.67 12.91
N MET A 139 -0.88 17.13 12.22
CA MET A 139 -2.20 17.39 12.76
C MET A 139 -3.25 16.82 11.80
N ILE A 140 -4.30 16.24 12.35
CA ILE A 140 -5.52 15.87 11.60
C ILE A 140 -6.60 16.84 12.05
N ALA A 141 -7.10 17.67 11.15
CA ALA A 141 -8.09 18.69 11.47
C ALA A 141 -8.99 19.03 10.27
N ARG A 142 -10.18 19.52 10.57
CA ARG A 142 -11.11 20.06 9.57
C ARG A 142 -11.31 21.56 9.70
N ASN A 143 -11.06 22.12 10.88
CA ASN A 143 -11.27 23.53 11.15
C ASN A 143 -10.14 24.37 10.57
N LEU A 144 -10.50 25.40 9.79
CA LEU A 144 -9.52 26.29 9.16
C LEU A 144 -8.65 27.06 10.17
N ALA A 145 -9.22 27.45 11.32
CA ALA A 145 -8.46 28.19 12.35
C ALA A 145 -7.34 27.31 12.93
N ASP A 146 -7.64 26.03 13.23
CA ASP A 146 -6.66 25.09 13.77
C ASP A 146 -5.52 24.83 12.75
N ILE A 147 -5.88 24.68 11.46
CA ILE A 147 -4.90 24.52 10.37
C ILE A 147 -4.01 25.76 10.24
N ARG A 148 -4.60 26.94 10.35
CA ARG A 148 -3.86 28.21 10.30
C ARG A 148 -2.90 28.34 11.49
N ASP A 149 -3.33 27.98 12.68
CA ASP A 149 -2.49 27.98 13.87
C ASP A 149 -1.34 26.98 13.78
N PHE A 150 -1.57 25.81 13.20
CA PHE A 150 -0.52 24.84 12.92
C PHE A 150 0.52 25.42 11.95
N LYS A 151 0.06 26.04 10.83
CA LYS A 151 0.95 26.71 9.87
C LYS A 151 1.76 27.82 10.52
N ASN A 152 1.16 28.64 11.39
CA ASN A 152 1.85 29.70 12.11
C ASN A 152 2.96 29.19 13.05
N ARG A 153 2.76 28.01 13.67
CA ARG A 153 3.75 27.38 14.56
C ARG A 153 4.88 26.66 13.83
N HIS A 154 4.60 26.09 12.66
CA HIS A 154 5.53 25.17 11.99
C HIS A 154 6.12 25.72 10.67
N GLY A 155 5.65 26.87 10.20
CA GLY A 155 6.10 27.49 8.93
C GLY A 155 5.47 26.81 7.71
N ASP A 156 6.31 26.39 6.78
CA ASP A 156 5.84 25.66 5.59
C ASP A 156 5.19 24.34 5.97
N ILE A 157 4.04 24.07 5.37
CA ILE A 157 3.27 22.85 5.62
C ILE A 157 2.90 22.12 4.34
N ILE A 158 2.59 20.84 4.47
CA ILE A 158 1.86 20.04 3.50
C ILE A 158 0.41 19.91 3.96
N LEU A 159 -0.51 20.20 3.07
CA LEU A 159 -1.95 19.95 3.23
C LEU A 159 -2.36 18.86 2.24
N LYS A 160 -2.99 17.80 2.71
CA LYS A 160 -3.39 16.66 1.87
C LYS A 160 -4.66 15.96 2.40
N PRO A 161 -5.46 15.31 1.52
CA PRO A 161 -6.59 14.50 1.97
C PRO A 161 -6.09 13.28 2.76
N LEU A 162 -6.87 12.89 3.77
CA LEU A 162 -6.50 11.80 4.67
C LEU A 162 -6.43 10.45 3.94
N TYR A 163 -7.40 10.17 3.07
CA TYR A 163 -7.50 8.91 2.32
C TYR A 163 -7.06 9.03 0.86
N GLY A 164 -6.35 10.11 0.50
CA GLY A 164 -5.77 10.28 -0.84
C GLY A 164 -4.59 9.35 -1.09
N ASN A 165 -4.36 8.99 -2.33
CA ASN A 165 -3.28 8.11 -2.78
C ASN A 165 -2.51 8.72 -3.96
N GLY A 166 -1.36 8.14 -4.32
CA GLY A 166 -0.60 8.49 -5.52
C GLY A 166 -0.11 9.95 -5.61
N GLY A 167 -0.15 10.70 -4.50
CA GLY A 167 0.22 12.11 -4.47
C GLY A 167 -0.90 13.07 -4.91
N ALA A 168 -2.12 12.58 -5.17
CA ALA A 168 -3.25 13.42 -5.52
C ALA A 168 -3.67 14.31 -4.35
N GLY A 169 -3.91 15.61 -4.63
CA GLY A 169 -4.36 16.57 -3.63
C GLY A 169 -3.30 16.95 -2.59
N VAL A 170 -2.03 16.71 -2.84
CA VAL A 170 -0.93 17.12 -1.95
C VAL A 170 -0.49 18.52 -2.33
N PHE A 171 -0.64 19.46 -1.39
CA PHE A 171 -0.25 20.86 -1.59
C PHE A 171 0.80 21.29 -0.56
N ARG A 172 1.89 21.88 -1.03
CA ARG A 172 2.81 22.63 -0.19
C ARG A 172 2.30 24.06 -0.08
N LEU A 173 2.22 24.57 1.14
CA LEU A 173 1.91 25.93 1.47
C LEU A 173 3.10 26.53 2.22
N ASP A 174 3.85 27.40 1.56
CA ASP A 174 4.91 28.15 2.22
C ASP A 174 4.34 29.19 3.20
N GLN A 175 5.19 29.78 4.01
CA GLN A 175 4.75 30.72 5.04
C GLN A 175 4.00 31.94 4.48
N ALA A 176 4.34 32.38 3.26
CA ALA A 176 3.75 33.55 2.61
C ALA A 176 2.48 33.18 1.81
N ASP A 177 2.19 31.90 1.58
CA ASP A 177 1.06 31.44 0.79
C ASP A 177 -0.29 31.85 1.38
N ARG A 178 -1.12 32.48 0.55
CA ARG A 178 -2.45 33.01 0.92
C ARG A 178 -3.60 32.11 0.47
N ASN A 179 -3.32 30.98 -0.18
CA ASN A 179 -4.36 30.11 -0.76
C ASN A 179 -4.95 29.12 0.25
N LEU A 180 -4.48 29.08 1.51
CA LEU A 180 -4.95 28.13 2.52
C LEU A 180 -6.48 28.11 2.64
N ALA A 181 -7.14 29.29 2.67
CA ALA A 181 -8.58 29.34 2.80
C ALA A 181 -9.30 28.74 1.59
N SER A 182 -8.87 29.09 0.38
CA SER A 182 -9.46 28.57 -0.87
C SER A 182 -9.23 27.06 -1.02
N LEU A 183 -8.06 26.55 -0.66
CA LEU A 183 -7.80 25.10 -0.66
C LEU A 183 -8.66 24.37 0.36
N HIS A 184 -8.78 24.95 1.56
CA HIS A 184 -9.69 24.40 2.58
C HIS A 184 -11.14 24.35 2.10
N GLU A 185 -11.66 25.41 1.50
CA GLU A 185 -13.01 25.44 0.91
C GLU A 185 -13.17 24.38 -0.18
N MET A 186 -12.19 24.24 -1.07
CA MET A 186 -12.19 23.21 -2.10
C MET A 186 -12.31 21.82 -1.48
N PHE A 187 -11.43 21.45 -0.55
CA PHE A 187 -11.46 20.12 0.07
C PHE A 187 -12.75 19.87 0.85
N THR A 188 -13.20 20.84 1.65
CA THR A 188 -14.39 20.68 2.49
C THR A 188 -15.70 20.75 1.71
N GLY A 189 -15.68 21.26 0.48
CA GLY A 189 -16.80 21.24 -0.46
C GLY A 189 -17.06 19.85 -1.05
N PHE A 190 -16.03 19.03 -1.19
CA PHE A 190 -16.14 17.68 -1.77
C PHE A 190 -16.20 16.57 -0.71
N SER A 191 -15.62 16.78 0.48
CA SER A 191 -15.55 15.75 1.52
C SER A 191 -15.87 16.29 2.91
N ARG A 192 -16.41 15.41 3.76
CA ARG A 192 -16.60 15.66 5.20
C ARG A 192 -15.39 15.22 6.03
N GLU A 193 -14.46 14.55 5.45
CA GLU A 193 -13.27 14.02 6.10
C GLU A 193 -12.34 15.14 6.58
N PRO A 194 -11.63 14.96 7.69
CA PRO A 194 -10.58 15.88 8.08
C PRO A 194 -9.41 15.83 7.10
N LEU A 195 -8.59 16.86 7.12
CA LEU A 195 -7.36 16.95 6.35
C LEU A 195 -6.17 16.59 7.23
N ILE A 196 -5.13 16.03 6.63
CA ILE A 196 -3.83 15.90 7.27
C ILE A 196 -2.99 17.13 6.93
N VAL A 197 -2.46 17.75 7.98
CA VAL A 197 -1.57 18.90 7.94
C VAL A 197 -0.24 18.49 8.54
N GLN A 198 0.83 18.61 7.79
CA GLN A 198 2.13 18.10 8.19
C GLN A 198 3.20 19.17 7.94
N LYS A 199 4.17 19.30 8.85
CA LYS A 199 5.32 20.19 8.62
C LYS A 199 6.02 19.76 7.32
N PHE A 200 6.30 20.72 6.44
CA PHE A 200 7.06 20.45 5.22
C PHE A 200 8.48 20.01 5.56
N LEU A 201 8.92 18.97 4.91
CA LEU A 201 10.26 18.39 5.07
C LEU A 201 11.11 18.74 3.84
N PRO A 202 12.05 19.68 3.91
CA PRO A 202 12.90 20.06 2.77
C PRO A 202 13.71 18.88 2.21
N ALA A 203 13.96 17.87 3.03
CA ALA A 203 14.66 16.64 2.62
C ALA A 203 13.98 15.89 1.48
N VAL A 204 12.69 16.14 1.20
CA VAL A 204 11.97 15.53 0.06
C VAL A 204 12.62 15.83 -1.27
N SER A 205 13.33 16.96 -1.41
CA SER A 205 14.10 17.32 -2.61
C SER A 205 15.20 16.30 -2.95
N LYS A 206 15.67 15.54 -1.93
CA LYS A 206 16.66 14.45 -2.09
C LYS A 206 15.99 13.08 -2.30
N GLY A 207 14.68 13.04 -2.21
CA GLY A 207 13.86 11.86 -2.37
C GLY A 207 13.01 11.52 -1.15
N ASP A 208 12.09 10.63 -1.40
CA ASP A 208 11.19 9.99 -0.45
C ASP A 208 11.46 8.48 -0.55
N LYS A 209 12.00 7.93 0.51
CA LYS A 209 12.44 6.54 0.53
C LYS A 209 11.26 5.61 0.78
N ARG A 210 10.98 4.67 -0.17
CA ARG A 210 10.09 3.54 0.05
C ARG A 210 10.90 2.37 0.60
N VAL A 211 10.71 2.04 1.88
CA VAL A 211 11.26 0.83 2.49
C VAL A 211 10.22 -0.28 2.40
N ILE A 212 10.63 -1.44 1.92
CA ILE A 212 9.78 -2.64 1.86
C ILE A 212 10.04 -3.50 3.09
N LEU A 213 8.95 -3.88 3.78
CA LEU A 213 8.98 -4.82 4.89
C LEU A 213 8.21 -6.08 4.53
N VAL A 214 8.76 -7.21 4.95
CA VAL A 214 8.11 -8.53 4.87
C VAL A 214 8.01 -9.09 6.27
N ASP A 215 6.80 -9.34 6.72
CA ASP A 215 6.47 -9.78 8.08
C ASP A 215 7.15 -8.94 9.18
N GLY A 216 7.16 -7.62 8.97
CA GLY A 216 7.74 -6.63 9.88
C GLY A 216 9.26 -6.44 9.78
N GLU A 217 9.96 -7.21 8.92
CA GLU A 217 11.41 -7.08 8.72
C GLU A 217 11.73 -6.32 7.43
N PRO A 218 12.66 -5.34 7.45
CA PRO A 218 13.04 -4.61 6.25
C PRO A 218 13.85 -5.50 5.29
N VAL A 219 13.45 -5.51 4.02
CA VAL A 219 14.14 -6.27 2.97
C VAL A 219 14.95 -5.40 2.01
N GLY A 220 14.69 -4.09 2.00
CA GLY A 220 15.41 -3.12 1.19
C GLY A 220 14.61 -1.86 0.95
N ALA A 221 15.18 -0.93 0.17
CA ALA A 221 14.55 0.36 -0.11
C ALA A 221 14.84 0.87 -1.52
N ILE A 222 13.93 1.69 -2.02
CA ILE A 222 14.14 2.54 -3.21
C ILE A 222 13.95 4.00 -2.82
N ASN A 223 14.74 4.90 -3.39
CA ASN A 223 14.56 6.33 -3.24
C ASN A 223 13.76 6.88 -4.43
N ARG A 224 12.65 7.54 -4.17
CA ARG A 224 11.81 8.16 -5.20
C ARG A 224 12.15 9.65 -5.27
N VAL A 225 12.92 10.04 -6.26
CA VAL A 225 13.36 11.43 -6.43
C VAL A 225 12.31 12.21 -7.22
N PRO A 226 11.78 13.32 -6.70
CA PRO A 226 10.82 14.15 -7.42
C PRO A 226 11.35 14.62 -8.76
N ALA A 227 10.46 14.83 -9.74
CA ALA A 227 10.80 15.54 -10.96
C ALA A 227 11.19 17.00 -10.65
N GLU A 228 11.94 17.64 -11.54
CA GLU A 228 12.34 19.04 -11.37
C GLU A 228 11.12 19.96 -11.24
N GLY A 229 11.09 20.79 -10.21
CA GLY A 229 9.96 21.67 -9.91
C GLY A 229 8.75 21.01 -9.23
N GLU A 230 8.77 19.70 -9.00
CA GLU A 230 7.72 18.95 -8.29
C GLU A 230 8.11 18.72 -6.83
N THR A 231 7.13 18.72 -5.93
CA THR A 231 7.31 18.39 -4.52
C THR A 231 6.89 16.96 -4.19
N ARG A 232 6.15 16.32 -5.08
CA ARG A 232 5.67 14.94 -4.94
C ARG A 232 6.67 13.98 -5.55
N SER A 233 6.96 12.91 -4.85
CA SER A 233 7.96 11.90 -5.22
C SER A 233 7.37 10.60 -5.74
N ASN A 234 6.03 10.46 -5.71
CA ASN A 234 5.34 9.26 -6.17
C ASN A 234 5.66 8.95 -7.63
N MET A 235 5.92 7.68 -7.95
CA MET A 235 6.24 7.26 -9.34
C MET A 235 5.12 7.58 -10.34
N HIS A 236 3.85 7.52 -9.90
CA HIS A 236 2.68 7.89 -10.74
C HIS A 236 2.67 9.36 -11.20
N VAL A 237 3.37 10.25 -10.51
CA VAL A 237 3.48 11.67 -10.88
C VAL A 237 4.89 12.03 -11.40
N GLY A 238 5.64 11.03 -11.86
CA GLY A 238 6.95 11.24 -12.49
C GLY A 238 8.15 11.13 -11.55
N GLY A 239 7.96 10.70 -10.32
CA GLY A 239 9.06 10.36 -9.39
C GLY A 239 9.96 9.27 -9.97
N ARG A 240 11.28 9.49 -9.94
CA ARG A 240 12.26 8.56 -10.49
C ARG A 240 12.80 7.65 -9.38
N PRO A 241 12.69 6.32 -9.51
CA PRO A 241 13.28 5.40 -8.54
C PRO A 241 14.80 5.33 -8.69
N GLU A 242 15.49 5.39 -7.58
CA GLU A 242 16.94 5.26 -7.50
C GLU A 242 17.34 4.24 -6.43
N LYS A 243 18.48 3.59 -6.61
CA LYS A 243 19.04 2.69 -5.62
C LYS A 243 19.42 3.46 -4.36
N VAL A 244 19.08 2.93 -3.19
CA VAL A 244 19.48 3.50 -1.89
C VAL A 244 19.69 2.40 -0.86
N ALA A 245 20.66 2.58 0.03
CA ALA A 245 20.84 1.72 1.18
C ALA A 245 19.98 2.18 2.36
N LEU A 246 19.61 1.24 3.22
CA LEU A 246 18.98 1.54 4.51
C LEU A 246 19.98 2.22 5.44
N THR A 247 19.56 3.31 6.05
CA THR A 247 20.33 4.00 7.10
C THR A 247 20.05 3.43 8.48
N ALA A 248 20.85 3.78 9.48
CA ALA A 248 20.59 3.38 10.87
C ALA A 248 19.21 3.89 11.34
N ARG A 249 18.78 5.08 10.90
CA ARG A 249 17.46 5.63 11.23
C ARG A 249 16.33 4.86 10.57
N ASP A 250 16.48 4.40 9.32
CA ASP A 250 15.49 3.55 8.68
C ASP A 250 15.31 2.22 9.44
N LEU A 251 16.41 1.63 9.88
CA LEU A 251 16.40 0.39 10.68
C LEU A 251 15.75 0.60 12.05
N GLU A 252 16.00 1.73 12.70
CA GLU A 252 15.33 2.12 13.96
C GLU A 252 13.82 2.25 13.77
N ILE A 253 13.38 2.92 12.70
CA ILE A 253 11.96 3.04 12.35
C ILE A 253 11.35 1.64 12.13
N CYS A 254 12.00 0.81 11.32
CA CYS A 254 11.52 -0.55 11.03
C CYS A 254 11.44 -1.40 12.32
N ALA A 255 12.44 -1.33 13.19
CA ALA A 255 12.44 -2.05 14.46
C ALA A 255 11.32 -1.63 15.41
N ALA A 256 10.95 -0.34 15.39
CA ALA A 256 9.86 0.16 16.23
C ALA A 256 8.48 -0.28 15.73
N ILE A 257 8.24 -0.31 14.42
CA ILE A 257 6.93 -0.64 13.84
C ILE A 257 6.75 -2.13 13.53
N GLY A 258 7.86 -2.85 13.25
CA GLY A 258 7.85 -4.24 12.79
C GLY A 258 7.07 -5.21 13.69
N PRO A 259 7.25 -5.20 15.02
CA PRO A 259 6.49 -6.05 15.94
C PRO A 259 4.98 -5.88 15.81
N LEU A 260 4.50 -4.64 15.69
CA LEU A 260 3.08 -4.33 15.51
C LEU A 260 2.55 -4.87 14.17
N LEU A 261 3.31 -4.71 13.09
CA LEU A 261 2.92 -5.20 11.75
C LEU A 261 2.81 -6.72 11.74
N ARG A 262 3.77 -7.40 12.35
CA ARG A 262 3.78 -8.87 12.46
C ARG A 262 2.61 -9.37 13.29
N GLU A 263 2.38 -8.83 14.49
CA GLU A 263 1.25 -9.16 15.36
C GLU A 263 -0.10 -9.03 14.63
N ARG A 264 -0.20 -8.03 13.76
CA ARG A 264 -1.42 -7.72 13.01
C ARG A 264 -1.51 -8.43 11.65
N GLY A 265 -0.62 -9.34 11.35
CA GLY A 265 -0.65 -10.11 10.09
C GLY A 265 -0.47 -9.25 8.84
N GLN A 266 0.31 -8.15 8.96
CA GLN A 266 0.66 -7.28 7.84
C GLN A 266 1.95 -7.78 7.19
N VAL A 267 1.81 -8.73 6.29
CA VAL A 267 2.94 -9.48 5.72
C VAL A 267 3.72 -8.64 4.71
N PHE A 268 3.05 -7.92 3.84
CA PHE A 268 3.69 -7.08 2.82
C PHE A 268 3.34 -5.61 3.05
N VAL A 269 4.33 -4.82 3.42
CA VAL A 269 4.18 -3.42 3.81
C VAL A 269 5.22 -2.56 3.12
N GLY A 270 4.81 -1.38 2.67
CA GLY A 270 5.72 -0.32 2.22
C GLY A 270 5.64 0.86 3.17
N ILE A 271 6.75 1.35 3.69
CA ILE A 271 6.76 2.60 4.47
C ILE A 271 7.48 3.70 3.71
N ASP A 272 7.05 4.93 3.94
CA ASP A 272 7.62 6.10 3.30
C ASP A 272 8.39 6.93 4.33
N VAL A 273 9.67 7.20 4.03
CA VAL A 273 10.60 7.92 4.92
C VAL A 273 11.23 9.09 4.17
N ILE A 274 10.99 10.31 4.68
CA ILE A 274 11.60 11.55 4.16
C ILE A 274 12.61 12.07 5.17
N GLY A 275 13.89 12.02 4.81
CA GLY A 275 14.98 12.34 5.76
C GLY A 275 15.01 11.34 6.91
N GLU A 276 14.63 11.78 8.11
CA GLU A 276 14.62 10.97 9.33
C GLU A 276 13.20 10.63 9.82
N TRP A 277 12.17 10.94 9.00
CA TRP A 277 10.78 10.92 9.40
C TRP A 277 9.95 9.91 8.63
N LEU A 278 9.23 9.06 9.36
CA LEU A 278 8.19 8.19 8.85
C LEU A 278 6.96 9.03 8.47
N THR A 279 6.51 8.94 7.24
CA THR A 279 5.38 9.74 6.73
C THR A 279 4.13 8.92 6.43
N GLU A 280 4.28 7.66 6.01
CA GLU A 280 3.19 6.74 5.68
C GLU A 280 3.58 5.27 5.95
N ILE A 281 2.58 4.44 6.30
CA ILE A 281 2.71 2.97 6.40
C ILE A 281 1.67 2.36 5.45
N ASN A 282 2.09 1.92 4.28
CA ASN A 282 1.21 1.47 3.20
C ASN A 282 0.92 -0.02 3.34
N LEU A 283 -0.33 -0.37 3.64
CA LEU A 283 -0.81 -1.74 3.93
C LEU A 283 -1.71 -2.31 2.82
N THR A 284 -2.26 -1.47 1.94
CA THR A 284 -3.25 -1.85 0.93
C THR A 284 -2.59 -2.55 -0.26
N SER A 285 -2.03 -1.79 -1.18
CA SER A 285 -1.36 -2.30 -2.37
C SER A 285 0.05 -1.70 -2.55
N PRO A 286 1.00 -1.88 -1.58
CA PRO A 286 2.33 -1.32 -1.71
C PRO A 286 3.02 -1.82 -2.99
N THR A 287 3.78 -0.90 -3.61
CA THR A 287 4.55 -1.11 -4.84
C THR A 287 6.04 -0.89 -4.60
N GLY A 288 6.88 -1.24 -5.59
CA GLY A 288 8.32 -0.99 -5.56
C GLY A 288 9.18 -2.25 -5.44
N ILE A 289 8.58 -3.46 -5.40
CA ILE A 289 9.39 -4.69 -5.29
C ILE A 289 10.21 -4.94 -6.56
N GLN A 290 9.67 -4.66 -7.74
CA GLN A 290 10.40 -4.89 -9.00
C GLN A 290 11.58 -3.91 -9.16
N GLU A 291 11.41 -2.65 -8.75
CA GLU A 291 12.49 -1.68 -8.69
C GLU A 291 13.60 -2.15 -7.74
N LEU A 292 13.22 -2.58 -6.54
CA LEU A 292 14.16 -3.09 -5.55
C LEU A 292 14.90 -4.33 -6.05
N GLU A 293 14.19 -5.29 -6.66
CA GLU A 293 14.78 -6.48 -7.27
C GLU A 293 15.82 -6.12 -8.34
N ARG A 294 15.51 -5.13 -9.22
CA ARG A 294 16.45 -4.66 -10.25
C ARG A 294 17.68 -3.99 -9.68
N PHE A 295 17.55 -3.24 -8.59
CA PHE A 295 18.66 -2.49 -8.00
C PHE A 295 19.58 -3.36 -7.14
N ASP A 296 19.01 -4.31 -6.40
CA ASP A 296 19.77 -5.07 -5.40
C ASP A 296 20.01 -6.52 -5.78
N GLY A 297 19.35 -7.01 -6.85
CA GLY A 297 19.53 -8.39 -7.32
C GLY A 297 18.91 -9.43 -6.37
N ILE A 298 18.02 -9.01 -5.46
CA ILE A 298 17.30 -9.88 -4.52
C ILE A 298 15.93 -10.25 -5.07
N ASN A 299 15.41 -11.42 -4.72
CA ASN A 299 14.06 -11.81 -5.08
C ASN A 299 13.09 -11.51 -3.91
N VAL A 300 12.52 -10.32 -3.89
CA VAL A 300 11.59 -9.86 -2.83
C VAL A 300 10.29 -10.66 -2.86
N ALA A 301 9.78 -10.97 -4.05
CA ALA A 301 8.56 -11.76 -4.20
C ALA A 301 8.74 -13.17 -3.61
N ALA A 302 9.91 -13.79 -3.79
CA ALA A 302 10.22 -15.09 -3.18
C ALA A 302 10.20 -15.00 -1.65
N ARG A 303 10.76 -13.95 -1.08
CA ARG A 303 10.78 -13.71 0.37
C ARG A 303 9.36 -13.59 0.94
N ILE A 304 8.49 -12.85 0.25
CA ILE A 304 7.08 -12.71 0.63
C ILE A 304 6.36 -14.07 0.60
N TRP A 305 6.57 -14.86 -0.45
CA TRP A 305 5.96 -16.18 -0.57
C TRP A 305 6.48 -17.18 0.45
N GLU A 306 7.74 -17.12 0.86
CA GLU A 306 8.28 -17.93 1.94
C GLU A 306 7.51 -17.72 3.24
N GLU A 307 7.23 -16.48 3.60
CA GLU A 307 6.43 -16.14 4.80
C GLU A 307 4.98 -16.60 4.68
N ILE A 308 4.36 -16.42 3.52
CA ILE A 308 2.98 -16.87 3.26
C ILE A 308 2.87 -18.39 3.39
N GLU A 309 3.78 -19.11 2.76
CA GLU A 309 3.82 -20.58 2.82
C GLU A 309 4.09 -21.06 4.25
N ALA A 310 4.91 -20.36 5.04
CA ALA A 310 5.13 -20.66 6.46
C ALA A 310 3.85 -20.47 7.25
N LYS A 311 3.20 -19.31 7.13
CA LYS A 311 1.92 -19.02 7.83
C LYS A 311 0.81 -20.01 7.45
N ARG A 312 0.76 -20.49 6.19
CA ARG A 312 -0.21 -21.51 5.78
C ARG A 312 0.08 -22.89 6.35
N ARG A 313 1.34 -23.23 6.62
CA ARG A 313 1.70 -24.48 7.32
C ARG A 313 1.35 -24.46 8.81
N GLU A 314 1.38 -23.28 9.41
CA GLU A 314 1.10 -23.06 10.84
C GLU A 314 -0.40 -22.88 11.13
N ALA A 315 -1.17 -22.51 10.12
CA ALA A 315 -2.61 -22.35 10.24
C ALA A 315 -3.27 -23.72 10.55
N PRO A 316 -4.24 -23.77 11.49
CA PRO A 316 -4.92 -25.00 11.88
C PRO A 316 -5.74 -25.63 10.76
#